data_0914640ae0b208301cdb0d0b06fd7b28
#
_entry.id   0914640ae0b208301cdb0d0b06fd7b28
#
_cell.length_a   1.000
_cell.length_b   1.000
_cell.length_c   1.000
_cell.angle_alpha   90.00
_cell.angle_beta   90.00
_cell.angle_gamma   90.00
#
_symmetry.space_group_name_H-M   'P 1'
#
loop_
_entity.id
_entity.type
_entity.pdbx_description
1 polymer ?
#
loop_
_entity_poly.entity_id
_entity_poly.type
_entity_poly.pdbx_seq_one_letter_code
_entity_poly.pdbx_strand_id
1 'polypeptide(L)'
;KSISESRNKKSLFAEFNKNVNGNFDIRFASRYEKIGSSSSFDPKISFKYSLNDSLVFRASAGSSFAAPSMAQLFASEILLGTIRGADFSDKARVIQIGNPNLKPATANNSNIGMIWKLHSNSKLTLDYWTIDYKNRIELENGSVKASLEADSQDIIRNDEGYIVGVHTSFFNEEQSKVNGIDTSFETYYDFKELGSLRYKIQGTSFLDYLTPDKDTGSMVNRVGYYNYNAHMHSIPKYKINSFLTWEKMQTKVNLITRYISGYKNKTPITSSHAALGYTDKVDDSMMVDIGVEQYFQANAYNMVLGINAINIFDKKAPRLYNAPDFSFDPNVHDARGRLINLSIQLNF
;
A
#
# COMPACT_ATOMS: atom_id res chain seq x y z
N LYS A 1 25.68 9.80 10.88
CA LYS A 1 26.86 9.88 9.99
C LYS A 1 26.41 10.33 8.62
N SER A 2 26.93 11.45 8.09
CA SER A 2 26.61 11.89 6.71
C SER A 2 27.18 10.87 5.72
N ILE A 3 26.38 10.44 4.73
CA ILE A 3 26.83 9.57 3.64
C ILE A 3 27.44 10.47 2.58
N SER A 4 28.69 10.22 2.21
CA SER A 4 29.41 10.91 1.13
C SER A 4 29.68 9.97 -0.05
N GLU A 5 28.76 9.07 -0.32
CA GLU A 5 28.85 8.09 -1.40
C GLU A 5 28.04 8.52 -2.61
N SER A 6 28.55 8.23 -3.81
CA SER A 6 27.86 8.50 -5.08
C SER A 6 27.90 7.29 -5.99
N ARG A 7 26.92 7.18 -6.89
CA ARG A 7 26.89 6.16 -7.93
C ARG A 7 26.34 6.68 -9.24
N ASN A 8 26.89 6.18 -10.33
CA ASN A 8 26.40 6.50 -11.66
C ASN A 8 25.20 5.64 -12.03
N LYS A 9 24.25 6.26 -12.73
CA LYS A 9 23.09 5.59 -13.34
C LYS A 9 23.12 5.84 -14.84
N LYS A 10 23.03 4.75 -15.63
CA LYS A 10 22.88 4.78 -17.08
C LYS A 10 21.70 3.93 -17.48
N SER A 11 20.86 4.39 -18.40
CA SER A 11 19.71 3.63 -18.88
C SER A 11 19.48 3.84 -20.35
N LEU A 12 19.02 2.77 -21.01
CA LEU A 12 18.57 2.77 -22.39
C LEU A 12 17.16 2.17 -22.40
N PHE A 13 16.27 2.78 -23.18
CA PHE A 13 14.88 2.36 -23.31
C PHE A 13 14.52 2.23 -24.79
N ALA A 14 13.76 1.20 -25.14
CA ALA A 14 13.18 0.99 -26.45
C ALA A 14 11.73 0.56 -26.31
N GLU A 15 10.87 1.09 -27.17
CA GLU A 15 9.46 0.73 -27.24
C GLU A 15 9.03 0.56 -28.71
N PHE A 16 8.26 -0.50 -28.95
CA PHE A 16 7.64 -0.79 -30.24
C PHE A 16 6.14 -1.03 -30.02
N ASN A 17 5.32 -0.30 -30.77
CA ASN A 17 3.86 -0.42 -30.74
C ASN A 17 3.36 -0.76 -32.15
N LYS A 18 2.46 -1.73 -32.25
CA LYS A 18 1.83 -2.10 -33.52
C LYS A 18 0.35 -2.42 -33.31
N ASN A 19 -0.49 -1.77 -34.10
CA ASN A 19 -1.86 -2.20 -34.33
C ASN A 19 -1.85 -3.20 -35.50
N VAL A 20 -2.37 -4.42 -35.30
CA VAL A 20 -2.28 -5.50 -36.28
C VAL A 20 -3.43 -5.47 -37.28
N ASN A 21 -4.66 -5.20 -36.81
CA ASN A 21 -5.88 -5.28 -37.64
C ASN A 21 -7.01 -4.36 -37.15
N GLY A 22 -6.68 -3.22 -36.58
CA GLY A 22 -7.64 -2.29 -35.99
C GLY A 22 -8.11 -2.67 -34.59
N ASN A 23 -8.24 -3.96 -34.28
CA ASN A 23 -8.78 -4.45 -33.03
C ASN A 23 -7.72 -5.05 -32.08
N PHE A 24 -6.52 -5.31 -32.58
CA PHE A 24 -5.46 -5.96 -31.82
C PHE A 24 -4.19 -5.12 -31.77
N ASP A 25 -3.85 -4.63 -30.60
CA ASP A 25 -2.64 -3.86 -30.33
C ASP A 25 -1.62 -4.73 -29.61
N ILE A 26 -0.37 -4.69 -30.06
CA ILE A 26 0.78 -5.29 -29.40
C ILE A 26 1.76 -4.17 -29.06
N ARG A 27 2.25 -4.19 -27.83
CA ARG A 27 3.32 -3.31 -27.37
C ARG A 27 4.45 -4.17 -26.80
N PHE A 28 5.63 -3.94 -27.27
CA PHE A 28 6.87 -4.46 -26.70
C PHE A 28 7.69 -3.27 -26.17
N ALA A 29 8.15 -3.35 -24.94
CA ALA A 29 9.05 -2.38 -24.34
C ALA A 29 10.21 -3.10 -23.67
N SER A 30 11.39 -2.49 -23.67
CA SER A 30 12.55 -3.01 -22.94
C SER A 30 13.36 -1.88 -22.36
N ARG A 31 13.92 -2.11 -21.20
CA ARG A 31 14.82 -1.18 -20.52
C ARG A 31 16.08 -1.90 -20.09
N TYR A 32 17.20 -1.38 -20.48
CA TYR A 32 18.49 -1.72 -19.88
C TYR A 32 18.88 -0.63 -18.90
N GLU A 33 19.26 -1.01 -17.70
CA GLU A 33 19.69 -0.08 -16.66
C GLU A 33 20.95 -0.59 -15.98
N LYS A 34 21.92 0.31 -15.76
CA LYS A 34 23.12 0.07 -14.96
C LYS A 34 23.20 1.11 -13.87
N ILE A 35 23.25 0.66 -12.60
CA ILE A 35 23.31 1.51 -11.41
C ILE A 35 24.46 1.02 -10.56
N GLY A 36 25.61 1.76 -10.56
CA GLY A 36 26.83 1.31 -9.94
C GLY A 36 27.33 -0.01 -10.54
N SER A 37 27.49 -1.04 -9.71
CA SER A 37 27.86 -2.40 -10.12
C SER A 37 26.70 -3.25 -10.61
N SER A 38 25.45 -2.87 -10.33
CA SER A 38 24.26 -3.63 -10.67
C SER A 38 23.76 -3.28 -12.07
N SER A 39 23.28 -4.27 -12.82
CA SER A 39 22.62 -4.05 -14.13
C SER A 39 21.42 -4.97 -14.28
N SER A 40 20.44 -4.52 -15.07
CA SER A 40 19.26 -5.29 -15.42
C SER A 40 18.84 -5.03 -16.86
N PHE A 41 18.19 -6.04 -17.46
CA PHE A 41 17.43 -5.92 -18.69
C PHE A 41 15.99 -6.33 -18.41
N ASP A 42 15.06 -5.38 -18.53
CA ASP A 42 13.68 -5.52 -18.13
C ASP A 42 12.76 -5.41 -19.34
N PRO A 43 12.41 -6.55 -19.98
CA PRO A 43 11.42 -6.58 -21.05
C PRO A 43 10.01 -6.52 -20.51
N LYS A 44 9.09 -5.97 -21.33
CA LYS A 44 7.65 -6.01 -21.10
C LYS A 44 6.93 -6.21 -22.43
N ILE A 45 5.97 -7.14 -22.45
CA ILE A 45 5.02 -7.31 -23.53
C ILE A 45 3.61 -7.00 -23.05
N SER A 46 2.81 -6.36 -23.90
CA SER A 46 1.41 -6.06 -23.59
C SER A 46 0.55 -6.27 -24.82
N PHE A 47 -0.65 -6.75 -24.58
CA PHE A 47 -1.68 -7.01 -25.58
C PHE A 47 -2.97 -6.27 -25.20
N LYS A 48 -3.65 -5.75 -26.20
CA LYS A 48 -5.01 -5.24 -26.08
C LYS A 48 -5.83 -5.76 -27.26
N TYR A 49 -6.95 -6.37 -26.96
CA TYR A 49 -7.89 -6.88 -27.96
C TYR A 49 -9.28 -6.29 -27.75
N SER A 50 -9.71 -5.50 -28.72
CA SER A 50 -11.07 -4.95 -28.75
C SER A 50 -11.98 -5.93 -29.46
N LEU A 51 -12.75 -6.73 -28.69
CA LEU A 51 -13.70 -7.69 -29.25
C LEU A 51 -14.79 -6.96 -30.03
N ASN A 52 -15.27 -5.86 -29.46
CA ASN A 52 -16.20 -4.91 -30.05
C ASN A 52 -16.05 -3.54 -29.36
N ASP A 53 -16.92 -2.57 -29.68
CA ASP A 53 -16.89 -1.20 -29.10
C ASP A 53 -17.14 -1.18 -27.58
N SER A 54 -17.72 -2.25 -27.04
CA SER A 54 -18.08 -2.35 -25.63
C SER A 54 -17.14 -3.19 -24.79
N LEU A 55 -16.41 -4.16 -25.38
CA LEU A 55 -15.61 -5.12 -24.63
C LEU A 55 -14.17 -5.19 -25.14
N VAL A 56 -13.25 -4.89 -24.23
CA VAL A 56 -11.81 -4.90 -24.47
C VAL A 56 -11.13 -5.82 -23.47
N PHE A 57 -10.31 -6.73 -23.95
CA PHE A 57 -9.40 -7.53 -23.15
C PHE A 57 -7.99 -6.95 -23.18
N ARG A 58 -7.25 -7.11 -22.10
CA ARG A 58 -5.86 -6.69 -22.00
C ARG A 58 -5.03 -7.72 -21.22
N ALA A 59 -3.79 -7.87 -21.61
CA ALA A 59 -2.82 -8.70 -20.87
C ALA A 59 -1.44 -8.08 -20.95
N SER A 60 -0.65 -8.26 -19.93
CA SER A 60 0.76 -7.86 -19.96
C SER A 60 1.61 -8.76 -19.09
N ALA A 61 2.88 -8.93 -19.48
CA ALA A 61 3.89 -9.58 -18.66
C ALA A 61 5.21 -8.83 -18.83
N GLY A 62 6.00 -8.78 -17.76
CA GLY A 62 7.30 -8.10 -17.79
C GLY A 62 8.08 -8.30 -16.51
N SER A 63 9.35 -7.89 -16.55
CA SER A 63 10.20 -7.83 -15.37
C SER A 63 10.43 -6.40 -14.89
N SER A 64 10.90 -6.27 -13.68
CA SER A 64 11.34 -5.01 -13.08
C SER A 64 12.50 -5.24 -12.11
N PHE A 65 13.28 -4.21 -11.90
CA PHE A 65 14.50 -4.22 -11.12
C PHE A 65 14.57 -2.99 -10.22
N ALA A 66 15.08 -3.18 -9.00
CA ALA A 66 15.37 -2.11 -8.06
C ALA A 66 16.72 -2.34 -7.39
N ALA A 67 17.71 -1.49 -7.69
CA ALA A 67 18.97 -1.51 -6.96
C ALA A 67 18.77 -0.98 -5.54
N PRO A 68 19.51 -1.49 -4.53
CA PRO A 68 19.50 -0.96 -3.17
C PRO A 68 19.76 0.56 -3.19
N SER A 69 19.08 1.32 -2.36
CA SER A 69 19.38 2.75 -2.18
C SER A 69 20.71 2.96 -1.45
N MET A 70 21.29 4.16 -1.58
CA MET A 70 22.53 4.49 -0.85
C MET A 70 22.30 4.42 0.66
N ALA A 71 21.10 4.79 1.14
CA ALA A 71 20.76 4.67 2.55
C ALA A 71 20.72 3.20 3.02
N GLN A 72 20.11 2.31 2.23
CA GLN A 72 20.08 0.88 2.55
C GLN A 72 21.49 0.24 2.57
N LEU A 73 22.40 0.74 1.76
CA LEU A 73 23.79 0.23 1.71
C LEU A 73 24.66 0.77 2.85
N PHE A 74 24.56 2.06 3.17
CA PHE A 74 25.60 2.75 3.93
C PHE A 74 25.10 3.62 5.09
N ALA A 75 23.78 3.91 5.19
CA ALA A 75 23.27 4.72 6.28
C ALA A 75 23.34 3.98 7.62
N SER A 76 23.57 4.77 8.69
CA SER A 76 23.37 4.31 10.05
C SER A 76 22.50 5.33 10.77
N GLU A 77 21.42 4.86 11.36
CA GLU A 77 20.43 5.68 12.06
C GLU A 77 20.14 5.08 13.43
N ILE A 78 19.89 5.93 14.42
CA ILE A 78 19.49 5.51 15.77
C ILE A 78 18.11 6.11 16.04
N LEU A 79 17.15 5.23 16.25
CA LEU A 79 15.78 5.57 16.61
C LEU A 79 15.48 5.09 18.03
N LEU A 80 14.62 5.79 18.74
CA LEU A 80 14.02 5.28 19.99
C LEU A 80 12.74 4.54 19.65
N GLY A 81 12.61 3.32 20.14
CA GLY A 81 11.46 2.46 19.90
C GLY A 81 11.12 1.61 21.10
N THR A 82 9.99 0.91 21.00
CA THR A 82 9.59 -0.10 21.97
C THR A 82 9.88 -1.47 21.38
N ILE A 83 10.73 -2.23 22.04
CA ILE A 83 11.06 -3.62 21.69
C ILE A 83 10.16 -4.51 22.52
N ARG A 84 9.36 -5.36 21.87
CA ARG A 84 8.36 -6.20 22.52
C ARG A 84 8.53 -7.65 22.13
N GLY A 85 8.33 -8.53 23.11
CA GLY A 85 8.17 -9.97 22.94
C GLY A 85 6.94 -10.47 23.70
N ALA A 86 6.84 -11.80 23.87
CA ALA A 86 5.74 -12.39 24.64
C ALA A 86 5.77 -11.93 26.11
N ASP A 87 6.98 -11.86 26.68
CA ASP A 87 7.19 -11.64 28.12
C ASP A 87 7.93 -10.35 28.46
N PHE A 88 8.22 -9.49 27.45
CA PHE A 88 8.94 -8.24 27.67
C PHE A 88 8.43 -7.08 26.83
N SER A 89 8.67 -5.85 27.32
CA SER A 89 8.33 -4.61 26.59
C SER A 89 9.27 -3.49 27.07
N ASP A 90 10.39 -3.31 26.36
CA ASP A 90 11.47 -2.42 26.75
C ASP A 90 11.58 -1.21 25.83
N LYS A 91 11.89 -0.04 26.37
CA LYS A 91 12.27 1.14 25.60
C LYS A 91 13.75 1.04 25.25
N ALA A 92 14.06 0.95 23.97
CA ALA A 92 15.40 0.70 23.50
C ALA A 92 15.79 1.59 22.32
N ARG A 93 17.08 1.71 22.09
CA ARG A 93 17.63 2.28 20.86
C ARG A 93 17.60 1.23 19.76
N VAL A 94 16.89 1.49 18.69
CA VAL A 94 16.95 0.70 17.45
C VAL A 94 18.07 1.31 16.61
N ILE A 95 19.18 0.58 16.49
CA ILE A 95 20.38 1.00 15.77
C ILE A 95 20.33 0.34 14.40
N GLN A 96 19.82 1.07 13.43
CA GLN A 96 19.72 0.60 12.05
C GLN A 96 21.05 0.80 11.34
N ILE A 97 21.57 -0.25 10.71
CA ILE A 97 22.86 -0.26 10.00
C ILE A 97 22.61 -0.66 8.54
N GLY A 98 23.17 0.10 7.60
CA GLY A 98 23.13 -0.24 6.18
C GLY A 98 23.91 -1.52 5.89
N ASN A 99 23.48 -2.26 4.86
CA ASN A 99 24.12 -3.51 4.44
C ASN A 99 24.72 -3.37 3.03
N PRO A 100 26.05 -3.27 2.88
CA PRO A 100 26.71 -3.15 1.59
C PRO A 100 26.61 -4.41 0.71
N ASN A 101 26.20 -5.56 1.28
CA ASN A 101 26.10 -6.84 0.58
C ASN A 101 24.71 -7.06 -0.04
N LEU A 102 23.81 -6.08 0.01
CA LEU A 102 22.48 -6.20 -0.56
C LEU A 102 22.53 -6.44 -2.08
N LYS A 103 21.79 -7.44 -2.49
CA LYS A 103 21.51 -7.73 -3.91
C LYS A 103 20.35 -6.85 -4.40
N PRO A 104 20.31 -6.52 -5.71
CA PRO A 104 19.15 -5.90 -6.28
C PRO A 104 17.89 -6.75 -6.14
N ALA A 105 16.78 -6.11 -5.85
CA ALA A 105 15.47 -6.73 -5.93
C ALA A 105 15.02 -6.84 -7.39
N THR A 106 14.40 -7.95 -7.76
CA THR A 106 13.79 -8.16 -9.07
C THR A 106 12.34 -8.62 -8.89
N ALA A 107 11.49 -8.34 -9.87
CA ALA A 107 10.12 -8.84 -9.87
C ALA A 107 9.68 -9.21 -11.30
N ASN A 108 8.93 -10.32 -11.41
CA ASN A 108 8.16 -10.66 -12.59
C ASN A 108 6.70 -10.31 -12.32
N ASN A 109 6.11 -9.52 -13.21
CA ASN A 109 4.72 -9.09 -13.07
C ASN A 109 3.92 -9.56 -14.28
N SER A 110 2.69 -10.00 -14.05
CA SER A 110 1.72 -10.23 -15.10
C SER A 110 0.34 -9.76 -14.68
N ASN A 111 -0.43 -9.37 -15.68
CA ASN A 111 -1.80 -8.89 -15.52
C ASN A 111 -2.64 -9.41 -16.69
N ILE A 112 -3.87 -9.79 -16.40
CA ILE A 112 -4.92 -10.04 -17.38
C ILE A 112 -6.18 -9.35 -16.92
N GLY A 113 -6.85 -8.64 -17.81
CA GLY A 113 -8.05 -7.89 -17.44
C GLY A 113 -8.98 -7.62 -18.58
N MET A 114 -10.12 -7.04 -18.23
CA MET A 114 -11.12 -6.60 -19.18
C MET A 114 -11.68 -5.24 -18.82
N ILE A 115 -12.10 -4.51 -19.83
CA ILE A 115 -12.87 -3.28 -19.74
C ILE A 115 -14.18 -3.52 -20.48
N TRP A 116 -15.29 -3.38 -19.77
CA TRP A 116 -16.62 -3.58 -20.32
C TRP A 116 -17.44 -2.30 -20.17
N LYS A 117 -17.80 -1.69 -21.30
CA LYS A 117 -18.78 -0.62 -21.38
C LYS A 117 -20.18 -1.23 -21.38
N LEU A 118 -20.80 -1.30 -20.20
CA LEU A 118 -22.15 -1.85 -20.02
C LEU A 118 -23.19 -1.02 -20.75
N HIS A 119 -23.03 0.29 -20.72
CA HIS A 119 -23.79 1.31 -21.41
C HIS A 119 -22.88 2.44 -21.86
N SER A 120 -23.40 3.40 -22.62
CA SER A 120 -22.65 4.59 -23.08
C SER A 120 -22.04 5.39 -21.92
N ASN A 121 -22.66 5.32 -20.74
CA ASN A 121 -22.29 6.07 -19.54
C ASN A 121 -21.78 5.19 -18.39
N SER A 122 -21.62 3.88 -18.59
CA SER A 122 -21.24 2.94 -17.53
C SER A 122 -20.14 2.00 -17.98
N LYS A 123 -19.11 1.85 -17.12
CA LYS A 123 -17.91 1.05 -17.41
C LYS A 123 -17.54 0.20 -16.21
N LEU A 124 -17.27 -1.08 -16.45
CA LEU A 124 -16.68 -2.03 -15.50
C LEU A 124 -15.27 -2.37 -15.95
N THR A 125 -14.33 -2.40 -15.01
CA THR A 125 -12.96 -2.87 -15.24
C THR A 125 -12.64 -3.95 -14.22
N LEU A 126 -12.09 -5.07 -14.67
CA LEU A 126 -11.60 -6.17 -13.85
C LEU A 126 -10.18 -6.51 -14.28
N ASP A 127 -9.27 -6.63 -13.34
CA ASP A 127 -7.88 -7.02 -13.57
C ASP A 127 -7.43 -8.03 -12.52
N TYR A 128 -7.00 -9.20 -12.96
CA TYR A 128 -6.21 -10.11 -12.13
C TYR A 128 -4.74 -9.81 -12.36
N TRP A 129 -3.98 -9.69 -11.29
CA TRP A 129 -2.56 -9.40 -11.35
C TRP A 129 -1.77 -10.31 -10.40
N THR A 130 -0.52 -10.57 -10.76
CA THR A 130 0.44 -11.30 -9.93
C THR A 130 1.82 -10.69 -10.04
N ILE A 131 2.55 -10.66 -8.93
CA ILE A 131 3.92 -10.19 -8.84
C ILE A 131 4.72 -11.23 -8.05
N ASP A 132 5.79 -11.72 -8.65
CA ASP A 132 6.75 -12.66 -8.05
C ASP A 132 8.07 -11.91 -7.81
N TYR A 133 8.38 -11.63 -6.54
CA TYR A 133 9.59 -10.92 -6.12
C TYR A 133 10.71 -11.89 -5.78
N LYS A 134 11.94 -11.49 -6.12
CA LYS A 134 13.18 -12.12 -5.65
C LYS A 134 14.10 -11.07 -5.06
N ASN A 135 14.77 -11.44 -3.98
CA ASN A 135 15.69 -10.55 -3.25
C ASN A 135 15.05 -9.22 -2.84
N ARG A 136 13.79 -9.21 -2.44
CA ARG A 136 13.12 -8.01 -1.93
C ARG A 136 13.90 -7.47 -0.73
N ILE A 137 14.20 -6.17 -0.73
CA ILE A 137 14.98 -5.55 0.33
C ILE A 137 14.04 -5.16 1.46
N GLU A 138 14.24 -5.76 2.62
CA GLU A 138 13.48 -5.54 3.84
C GLU A 138 14.38 -5.09 4.98
N LEU A 139 13.81 -4.43 5.98
CA LEU A 139 14.46 -4.05 7.21
C LEU A 139 14.10 -5.05 8.32
N GLU A 140 15.09 -5.51 9.08
CA GLU A 140 14.82 -6.34 10.26
C GLU A 140 13.93 -5.60 11.26
N ASN A 141 12.95 -6.31 11.81
CA ASN A 141 12.14 -5.82 12.92
C ASN A 141 12.85 -6.13 14.24
N GLY A 142 13.24 -5.10 14.98
CA GLY A 142 13.98 -5.26 16.23
C GLY A 142 13.26 -6.10 17.29
N SER A 143 11.93 -6.06 17.36
CA SER A 143 11.14 -6.88 18.28
C SER A 143 11.15 -8.35 17.88
N VAL A 144 11.03 -8.63 16.58
CA VAL A 144 11.13 -10.00 16.05
C VAL A 144 12.51 -10.55 16.29
N LYS A 145 13.57 -9.78 16.01
CA LYS A 145 14.96 -10.17 16.26
C LYS A 145 15.18 -10.48 17.74
N ALA A 146 14.73 -9.61 18.65
CA ALA A 146 14.86 -9.81 20.09
C ALA A 146 14.09 -11.05 20.61
N SER A 147 13.01 -11.44 19.92
CA SER A 147 12.22 -12.63 20.30
C SER A 147 12.80 -13.94 19.76
N LEU A 148 13.36 -13.92 18.54
CA LEU A 148 13.89 -15.12 17.90
C LEU A 148 15.38 -15.36 18.16
N GLU A 149 16.12 -14.28 18.40
CA GLU A 149 17.58 -14.28 18.53
C GLU A 149 18.01 -13.65 19.87
N ALA A 150 17.35 -14.03 20.98
CA ALA A 150 17.51 -13.38 22.28
C ALA A 150 18.97 -13.34 22.80
N ASP A 151 19.80 -14.30 22.42
CA ASP A 151 21.22 -14.41 22.78
C ASP A 151 22.17 -13.78 21.76
N SER A 152 21.63 -13.14 20.71
CA SER A 152 22.44 -12.46 19.70
C SER A 152 23.18 -11.27 20.30
N GLN A 153 24.44 -11.05 19.85
CA GLN A 153 25.22 -9.85 20.18
C GLN A 153 24.58 -8.54 19.67
N ASP A 154 23.62 -8.63 18.79
CA ASP A 154 22.82 -7.50 18.31
C ASP A 154 21.81 -7.00 19.34
N ILE A 155 21.54 -7.80 20.38
CA ILE A 155 20.63 -7.44 21.47
C ILE A 155 21.43 -6.94 22.67
N ILE A 156 21.38 -5.64 22.91
CA ILE A 156 22.14 -4.98 23.98
C ILE A 156 21.26 -4.92 25.24
N ARG A 157 21.69 -5.53 26.32
CA ARG A 157 21.02 -5.52 27.61
C ARG A 157 21.82 -4.73 28.66
N ASN A 158 21.13 -4.15 29.61
CA ASN A 158 21.78 -3.58 30.83
C ASN A 158 22.03 -4.67 31.89
N ASP A 159 22.64 -4.28 32.98
CA ASP A 159 23.00 -5.19 34.12
C ASP A 159 21.73 -5.83 34.75
N GLU A 160 20.57 -5.24 34.58
CA GLU A 160 19.27 -5.74 35.09
C GLU A 160 18.57 -6.69 34.09
N GLY A 161 19.14 -6.90 32.89
CA GLY A 161 18.63 -7.76 31.83
C GLY A 161 17.63 -7.12 30.86
N TYR A 162 17.29 -5.84 31.05
CA TYR A 162 16.42 -5.11 30.11
C TYR A 162 17.12 -4.81 28.79
N ILE A 163 16.36 -4.89 27.68
CA ILE A 163 16.87 -4.53 26.37
C ILE A 163 16.96 -3.01 26.26
N VAL A 164 18.17 -2.50 26.09
CA VAL A 164 18.47 -1.06 25.94
C VAL A 164 18.90 -0.68 24.53
N GLY A 165 19.18 -1.66 23.68
CA GLY A 165 19.53 -1.46 22.28
C GLY A 165 19.34 -2.71 21.45
N VAL A 166 19.01 -2.52 20.16
CA VAL A 166 18.91 -3.59 19.17
C VAL A 166 19.54 -3.10 17.87
N HIS A 167 20.49 -3.85 17.34
CA HIS A 167 21.02 -3.64 16.00
C HIS A 167 20.10 -4.29 14.98
N THR A 168 19.69 -3.53 13.98
CA THR A 168 18.91 -4.00 12.84
C THR A 168 19.60 -3.65 11.53
N SER A 169 19.44 -4.48 10.53
CA SER A 169 20.05 -4.32 9.22
C SER A 169 19.04 -4.58 8.10
N PHE A 170 19.34 -4.08 6.92
CA PHE A 170 18.61 -4.47 5.72
C PHE A 170 19.06 -5.84 5.23
N PHE A 171 18.13 -6.63 4.73
CA PHE A 171 18.38 -7.96 4.17
C PHE A 171 17.60 -8.19 2.88
N ASN A 172 18.00 -9.18 2.09
CA ASN A 172 17.23 -9.64 0.95
C ASN A 172 16.32 -10.79 1.34
N GLU A 173 15.02 -10.61 1.26
CA GLU A 173 14.07 -11.71 1.34
C GLU A 173 14.13 -12.53 0.05
N GLU A 174 14.31 -13.86 0.16
CA GLU A 174 14.62 -14.72 -1.00
C GLU A 174 13.54 -14.66 -2.07
N GLN A 175 12.29 -14.89 -1.68
CA GLN A 175 11.14 -14.89 -2.57
C GLN A 175 9.88 -14.42 -1.83
N SER A 176 9.07 -13.61 -2.50
CA SER A 176 7.69 -13.35 -2.07
C SER A 176 6.79 -13.21 -3.29
N LYS A 177 5.55 -13.67 -3.15
CA LYS A 177 4.57 -13.65 -4.24
C LYS A 177 3.28 -13.00 -3.77
N VAL A 178 2.79 -12.05 -4.54
CA VAL A 178 1.51 -11.39 -4.27
C VAL A 178 0.63 -11.47 -5.51
N ASN A 179 -0.66 -11.74 -5.31
CA ASN A 179 -1.65 -11.68 -6.37
C ASN A 179 -2.99 -11.14 -5.84
N GLY A 180 -3.78 -10.61 -6.74
CA GLY A 180 -5.05 -10.00 -6.39
C GLY A 180 -5.91 -9.66 -7.59
N ILE A 181 -7.09 -9.15 -7.29
CA ILE A 181 -8.05 -8.66 -8.28
C ILE A 181 -8.37 -7.21 -7.98
N ASP A 182 -8.19 -6.36 -8.98
CA ASP A 182 -8.68 -4.99 -8.96
C ASP A 182 -10.00 -4.89 -9.71
N THR A 183 -10.98 -4.25 -9.09
CA THR A 183 -12.30 -4.02 -9.67
C THR A 183 -12.61 -2.53 -9.64
N SER A 184 -13.13 -1.98 -10.73
CA SER A 184 -13.63 -0.62 -10.78
C SER A 184 -14.92 -0.56 -11.61
N PHE A 185 -15.96 0.02 -11.04
CA PHE A 185 -17.19 0.36 -11.75
C PHE A 185 -17.37 1.87 -11.70
N GLU A 186 -17.69 2.47 -12.84
CA GLU A 186 -17.93 3.90 -12.98
C GLU A 186 -19.17 4.11 -13.83
N THR A 187 -20.03 5.03 -13.40
CA THR A 187 -21.22 5.43 -14.15
C THR A 187 -21.49 6.92 -13.99
N TYR A 188 -22.13 7.48 -14.99
CA TYR A 188 -22.52 8.89 -15.04
C TYR A 188 -23.96 9.00 -15.54
N TYR A 189 -24.78 9.79 -14.86
CA TYR A 189 -26.14 10.11 -15.27
C TYR A 189 -26.35 11.63 -15.25
N ASP A 190 -26.95 12.15 -16.30
CA ASP A 190 -27.42 13.51 -16.38
C ASP A 190 -28.97 13.51 -16.26
N PHE A 191 -29.45 14.00 -15.13
CA PHE A 191 -30.86 14.12 -14.81
C PHE A 191 -31.45 15.48 -15.22
N LYS A 192 -30.77 16.20 -16.12
CA LYS A 192 -31.17 17.53 -16.60
C LYS A 192 -31.38 18.52 -15.45
N GLU A 193 -32.62 18.83 -15.11
CA GLU A 193 -32.97 19.82 -14.08
C GLU A 193 -32.53 19.40 -12.65
N LEU A 194 -32.39 18.11 -12.40
CA LEU A 194 -31.91 17.61 -11.10
C LEU A 194 -30.38 17.57 -10.99
N GLY A 195 -29.67 17.94 -12.08
CA GLY A 195 -28.22 17.93 -12.14
C GLY A 195 -27.64 16.59 -12.59
N SER A 196 -26.34 16.43 -12.48
CA SER A 196 -25.63 15.22 -12.88
C SER A 196 -25.12 14.44 -11.67
N LEU A 197 -25.03 13.13 -11.83
CA LEU A 197 -24.51 12.20 -10.82
C LEU A 197 -23.40 11.35 -11.44
N ARG A 198 -22.24 11.37 -10.80
CA ARG A 198 -21.14 10.45 -11.12
C ARG A 198 -20.92 9.55 -9.93
N TYR A 199 -20.93 8.26 -10.18
CA TYR A 199 -20.61 7.24 -9.19
C TYR A 199 -19.43 6.40 -9.66
N LYS A 200 -18.46 6.22 -8.77
CA LYS A 200 -17.32 5.33 -8.98
C LYS A 200 -17.08 4.51 -7.73
N ILE A 201 -16.98 3.19 -7.88
CA ILE A 201 -16.49 2.30 -6.84
C ILE A 201 -15.28 1.56 -7.37
N GLN A 202 -14.25 1.46 -6.56
CA GLN A 202 -13.03 0.73 -6.90
C GLN A 202 -12.49 0.01 -5.68
N GLY A 203 -11.91 -1.15 -5.90
CA GLY A 203 -11.34 -1.93 -4.80
C GLY A 203 -10.34 -2.97 -5.27
N THR A 204 -9.48 -3.35 -4.33
CA THR A 204 -8.52 -4.43 -4.46
C THR A 204 -8.91 -5.55 -3.52
N SER A 205 -8.96 -6.77 -4.04
CA SER A 205 -9.02 -8.02 -3.28
C SER A 205 -7.67 -8.70 -3.37
N PHE A 206 -6.93 -8.76 -2.27
CA PHE A 206 -5.74 -9.59 -2.16
C PHE A 206 -6.16 -11.05 -2.02
N LEU A 207 -5.69 -11.93 -2.90
CA LEU A 207 -5.93 -13.37 -2.84
C LEU A 207 -4.83 -14.05 -2.03
N ASP A 208 -3.57 -13.79 -2.39
CA ASP A 208 -2.41 -14.29 -1.68
C ASP A 208 -1.34 -13.22 -1.55
N TYR A 209 -0.64 -13.28 -0.43
CA TYR A 209 0.65 -12.64 -0.21
C TYR A 209 1.54 -13.66 0.50
N LEU A 210 2.31 -14.41 -0.27
CA LEU A 210 3.15 -15.49 0.21
C LEU A 210 4.55 -14.97 0.51
N THR A 211 5.04 -15.22 1.72
CA THR A 211 6.42 -14.94 2.12
C THR A 211 6.97 -16.16 2.86
N PRO A 212 8.30 -16.37 2.86
CA PRO A 212 8.90 -17.38 3.70
C PRO A 212 8.59 -17.16 5.18
N ASP A 213 8.27 -18.20 5.88
CA ASP A 213 8.27 -18.22 7.33
C ASP A 213 9.70 -18.39 7.84
N LYS A 214 10.12 -17.59 8.81
CA LYS A 214 11.51 -17.57 9.28
C LYS A 214 11.94 -18.87 9.97
N ASP A 215 11.02 -19.50 10.69
CA ASP A 215 11.31 -20.70 11.48
C ASP A 215 11.34 -21.97 10.63
N THR A 216 10.43 -22.05 9.66
CA THR A 216 10.21 -23.28 8.87
C THR A 216 10.70 -23.18 7.43
N GLY A 217 10.95 -21.97 6.92
CA GLY A 217 11.22 -21.72 5.50
C GLY A 217 10.02 -21.93 4.57
N SER A 218 8.88 -22.35 5.10
CA SER A 218 7.67 -22.61 4.33
C SER A 218 7.01 -21.31 3.88
N MET A 219 6.40 -21.32 2.69
CA MET A 219 5.64 -20.15 2.21
C MET A 219 4.32 -20.02 2.98
N VAL A 220 4.11 -18.88 3.63
CA VAL A 220 2.91 -18.57 4.43
C VAL A 220 2.14 -17.43 3.81
N ASN A 221 0.81 -17.60 3.69
CA ASN A 221 -0.06 -16.52 3.22
C ASN A 221 -0.30 -15.51 4.34
N ARG A 222 0.03 -14.24 4.06
CA ARG A 222 -0.06 -13.11 5.01
C ARG A 222 -1.36 -12.29 4.87
N VAL A 223 -2.20 -12.59 3.90
CA VAL A 223 -3.47 -11.87 3.68
C VAL A 223 -4.45 -12.14 4.81
N GLY A 224 -5.07 -11.08 5.32
CA GLY A 224 -6.04 -11.15 6.41
C GLY A 224 -5.42 -11.28 7.80
N TYR A 225 -4.13 -10.95 7.95
CA TYR A 225 -3.44 -11.01 9.24
C TYR A 225 -2.68 -9.73 9.56
N TYR A 226 -2.54 -9.47 10.87
CA TYR A 226 -1.56 -8.57 11.44
C TYR A 226 -0.20 -9.28 11.45
N ASN A 227 0.71 -8.82 10.61
CA ASN A 227 1.95 -9.51 10.29
C ASN A 227 3.17 -8.95 11.03
N TYR A 228 2.97 -8.35 12.19
CA TYR A 228 4.04 -7.70 12.95
C TYR A 228 5.28 -8.59 13.14
N ASN A 229 5.09 -9.87 13.44
CA ASN A 229 6.19 -10.83 13.68
C ASN A 229 6.83 -11.37 12.40
N ALA A 230 6.39 -10.91 11.22
CA ALA A 230 6.89 -11.39 9.93
C ALA A 230 7.65 -10.32 9.15
N HIS A 231 8.19 -9.27 9.82
CA HIS A 231 8.87 -8.13 9.20
C HIS A 231 8.05 -7.41 8.12
N MET A 232 6.75 -7.52 8.13
CA MET A 232 5.89 -6.90 7.14
C MET A 232 4.64 -6.31 7.77
N HIS A 233 3.96 -5.44 7.01
CA HIS A 233 2.73 -4.78 7.44
C HIS A 233 1.52 -5.70 7.35
N SER A 234 0.46 -5.31 8.03
CA SER A 234 -0.86 -5.94 7.88
C SER A 234 -1.38 -5.81 6.46
N ILE A 235 -1.97 -6.90 5.96
CA ILE A 235 -2.57 -6.94 4.62
C ILE A 235 -4.05 -7.31 4.75
N PRO A 236 -4.94 -6.32 4.90
CA PRO A 236 -6.38 -6.55 4.83
C PRO A 236 -6.77 -7.19 3.50
N LYS A 237 -7.73 -8.12 3.53
CA LYS A 237 -8.15 -8.85 2.32
C LYS A 237 -8.81 -7.93 1.30
N TYR A 238 -9.58 -6.94 1.75
CA TYR A 238 -10.30 -6.00 0.90
C TYR A 238 -10.00 -4.57 1.28
N LYS A 239 -9.73 -3.72 0.28
CA LYS A 239 -9.73 -2.27 0.39
C LYS A 239 -10.61 -1.71 -0.72
N ILE A 240 -11.67 -0.97 -0.34
CA ILE A 240 -12.68 -0.48 -1.28
C ILE A 240 -12.89 1.01 -1.04
N ASN A 241 -12.94 1.78 -2.12
CA ASN A 241 -13.29 3.20 -2.09
C ASN A 241 -14.48 3.44 -3.03
N SER A 242 -15.42 4.25 -2.56
CA SER A 242 -16.58 4.68 -3.33
C SER A 242 -16.62 6.20 -3.37
N PHE A 243 -16.93 6.75 -4.53
CA PHE A 243 -16.99 8.18 -4.79
C PHE A 243 -18.35 8.47 -5.45
N LEU A 244 -19.14 9.31 -4.82
CA LEU A 244 -20.39 9.81 -5.38
C LEU A 244 -20.27 11.32 -5.49
N THR A 245 -20.37 11.86 -6.70
CA THR A 245 -20.36 13.29 -6.97
C THR A 245 -21.68 13.68 -7.59
N TRP A 246 -22.36 14.61 -6.97
CA TRP A 246 -23.54 15.27 -7.53
C TRP A 246 -23.22 16.73 -7.84
N GLU A 247 -23.60 17.16 -9.05
CA GLU A 247 -23.38 18.54 -9.52
C GLU A 247 -24.68 19.10 -10.08
N LYS A 248 -25.07 20.25 -9.59
CA LYS A 248 -26.21 21.01 -10.10
C LYS A 248 -25.91 22.50 -10.10
N MET A 249 -26.00 23.14 -11.27
CA MET A 249 -25.67 24.56 -11.42
C MET A 249 -24.28 24.87 -10.86
N GLN A 250 -24.22 25.69 -9.81
CA GLN A 250 -22.98 26.10 -9.15
C GLN A 250 -22.67 25.28 -7.88
N THR A 251 -23.42 24.22 -7.60
CA THR A 251 -23.24 23.39 -6.39
C THR A 251 -22.69 22.05 -6.76
N LYS A 252 -21.64 21.62 -6.05
CA LYS A 252 -21.07 20.27 -6.15
C LYS A 252 -21.01 19.62 -4.78
N VAL A 253 -21.50 18.39 -4.68
CA VAL A 253 -21.48 17.58 -3.46
C VAL A 253 -20.71 16.30 -3.75
N ASN A 254 -19.72 16.01 -2.89
CA ASN A 254 -18.93 14.79 -2.96
C ASN A 254 -19.19 13.96 -1.70
N LEU A 255 -19.46 12.68 -1.87
CA LEU A 255 -19.49 11.69 -0.81
C LEU A 255 -18.43 10.63 -1.11
N ILE A 256 -17.51 10.41 -0.16
CA ILE A 256 -16.43 9.43 -0.28
C ILE A 256 -16.59 8.41 0.84
N THR A 257 -16.62 7.13 0.48
CA THR A 257 -16.63 6.04 1.46
C THR A 257 -15.36 5.22 1.29
N ARG A 258 -14.67 4.95 2.39
CA ARG A 258 -13.46 4.13 2.44
C ARG A 258 -13.71 2.93 3.34
N TYR A 259 -13.56 1.74 2.80
CA TYR A 259 -13.73 0.49 3.53
C TYR A 259 -12.46 -0.33 3.54
N ILE A 260 -12.09 -0.84 4.70
CA ILE A 260 -10.97 -1.76 4.91
C ILE A 260 -11.51 -2.95 5.68
N SER A 261 -11.34 -4.16 5.14
CA SER A 261 -11.79 -5.38 5.80
C SER A 261 -11.02 -5.63 7.10
N GLY A 262 -11.67 -6.21 8.08
CA GLY A 262 -11.03 -6.71 9.29
C GLY A 262 -10.00 -7.81 8.99
N TYR A 263 -9.14 -8.07 9.95
CA TYR A 263 -8.09 -9.09 9.88
C TYR A 263 -7.82 -9.68 11.26
N LYS A 264 -7.02 -10.77 11.32
CA LYS A 264 -6.73 -11.49 12.55
C LYS A 264 -5.35 -11.11 13.11
N ASN A 265 -5.27 -11.04 14.43
CA ASN A 265 -4.02 -10.96 15.16
C ASN A 265 -3.74 -12.35 15.78
N LYS A 266 -2.62 -12.98 15.36
CA LYS A 266 -2.23 -14.29 15.89
C LYS A 266 -1.48 -14.23 17.24
N THR A 267 -1.22 -13.02 17.74
CA THR A 267 -0.57 -12.84 19.04
C THR A 267 -1.51 -13.34 20.16
N PRO A 268 -1.09 -14.28 21.02
CA PRO A 268 -1.91 -14.77 22.13
C PRO A 268 -2.34 -13.62 23.04
N ILE A 269 -3.61 -13.62 23.42
CA ILE A 269 -4.19 -12.58 24.29
C ILE A 269 -4.21 -13.10 25.72
N THR A 270 -3.62 -12.34 26.64
CA THR A 270 -3.67 -12.70 28.08
C THR A 270 -5.07 -12.47 28.64
N SER A 271 -5.43 -13.19 29.73
CA SER A 271 -6.73 -13.07 30.37
C SER A 271 -7.04 -11.65 30.85
N SER A 272 -6.02 -10.89 31.29
CA SER A 272 -6.17 -9.49 31.70
C SER A 272 -6.54 -8.58 30.56
N HIS A 273 -5.95 -8.79 29.37
CA HIS A 273 -6.26 -7.99 28.17
C HIS A 273 -7.61 -8.41 27.55
N ALA A 274 -7.98 -9.69 27.61
CA ALA A 274 -9.31 -10.13 27.21
C ALA A 274 -10.40 -9.47 28.07
N ALA A 275 -10.17 -9.30 29.37
CA ALA A 275 -11.07 -8.58 30.31
C ALA A 275 -11.20 -7.08 29.94
N LEU A 276 -10.21 -6.48 29.27
CA LEU A 276 -10.25 -5.12 28.72
C LEU A 276 -10.91 -5.04 27.34
N GLY A 277 -11.45 -6.16 26.83
CA GLY A 277 -12.15 -6.23 25.55
C GLY A 277 -11.26 -6.35 24.32
N TYR A 278 -9.98 -6.71 24.48
CA TYR A 278 -9.15 -7.08 23.32
C TYR A 278 -9.51 -8.48 22.82
N THR A 279 -9.51 -8.64 21.51
CA THR A 279 -9.78 -9.90 20.82
C THR A 279 -8.68 -10.21 19.81
N ASP A 280 -8.68 -11.43 19.28
CA ASP A 280 -7.80 -11.84 18.17
C ASP A 280 -8.23 -11.24 16.82
N LYS A 281 -9.28 -10.42 16.81
CA LYS A 281 -9.79 -9.75 15.61
C LYS A 281 -9.51 -8.26 15.67
N VAL A 282 -9.08 -7.72 14.54
CA VAL A 282 -9.10 -6.30 14.24
C VAL A 282 -10.32 -6.08 13.36
N ASP A 283 -11.29 -5.31 13.85
CA ASP A 283 -12.55 -5.07 13.16
C ASP A 283 -12.34 -4.37 11.82
N ASP A 284 -13.32 -4.49 10.93
CA ASP A 284 -13.36 -3.70 9.73
C ASP A 284 -13.56 -2.20 10.03
N SER A 285 -13.15 -1.38 9.10
CA SER A 285 -13.27 0.07 9.21
C SER A 285 -13.95 0.64 7.98
N MET A 286 -15.03 1.40 8.22
CA MET A 286 -15.68 2.20 7.19
C MET A 286 -15.70 3.66 7.61
N MET A 287 -15.08 4.52 6.81
CA MET A 287 -15.08 5.98 6.99
C MET A 287 -15.83 6.64 5.86
N VAL A 288 -16.58 7.70 6.19
CA VAL A 288 -17.37 8.47 5.24
C VAL A 288 -16.96 9.94 5.34
N ASP A 289 -16.65 10.54 4.20
CA ASP A 289 -16.35 11.95 4.07
C ASP A 289 -17.42 12.62 3.21
N ILE A 290 -17.76 13.86 3.52
CA ILE A 290 -18.65 14.69 2.71
C ILE A 290 -17.98 16.02 2.41
N GLY A 291 -18.09 16.46 1.17
CA GLY A 291 -17.63 17.77 0.72
C GLY A 291 -18.74 18.50 -0.04
N VAL A 292 -18.86 19.78 0.20
CA VAL A 292 -19.76 20.67 -0.55
C VAL A 292 -18.96 21.84 -1.06
N GLU A 293 -19.04 22.13 -2.34
CA GLU A 293 -18.44 23.28 -3.01
C GLU A 293 -19.54 24.13 -3.64
N GLN A 294 -19.49 25.44 -3.41
CA GLN A 294 -20.38 26.41 -4.04
C GLN A 294 -19.56 27.38 -4.87
N TYR A 295 -19.86 27.44 -6.14
CA TYR A 295 -19.20 28.32 -7.11
C TYR A 295 -20.01 29.63 -7.22
N PHE A 296 -19.31 30.75 -7.20
CA PHE A 296 -19.85 32.09 -7.44
C PHE A 296 -19.07 32.73 -8.58
N GLN A 297 -19.79 33.29 -9.52
CA GLN A 297 -19.18 34.02 -10.63
C GLN A 297 -19.59 35.47 -10.57
N ALA A 298 -18.61 36.36 -10.58
CA ALA A 298 -18.77 37.81 -10.66
C ALA A 298 -17.95 38.34 -11.83
N ASN A 299 -18.24 39.57 -12.30
CA ASN A 299 -17.58 40.14 -13.48
C ASN A 299 -16.06 40.24 -13.39
N ALA A 300 -15.50 40.35 -12.18
CA ALA A 300 -14.07 40.55 -11.95
C ALA A 300 -13.35 39.33 -11.33
N TYR A 301 -14.06 38.38 -10.78
CA TYR A 301 -13.47 37.20 -10.11
C TYR A 301 -14.44 36.03 -10.05
N ASN A 302 -13.90 34.82 -9.93
CA ASN A 302 -14.61 33.61 -9.59
C ASN A 302 -14.24 33.19 -8.16
N MET A 303 -15.23 32.85 -7.36
CA MET A 303 -15.04 32.39 -6.00
C MET A 303 -15.60 30.98 -5.80
N VAL A 304 -14.86 30.13 -5.12
CA VAL A 304 -15.34 28.80 -4.67
C VAL A 304 -15.27 28.76 -3.17
N LEU A 305 -16.41 28.51 -2.55
CA LEU A 305 -16.50 28.22 -1.12
C LEU A 305 -16.63 26.69 -0.95
N GLY A 306 -15.77 26.13 -0.12
CA GLY A 306 -15.76 24.68 0.17
C GLY A 306 -15.87 24.41 1.67
N ILE A 307 -16.67 23.41 2.01
CA ILE A 307 -16.69 22.77 3.33
C ILE A 307 -16.50 21.28 3.14
N ASN A 308 -15.54 20.71 3.86
CA ASN A 308 -15.25 19.27 3.82
C ASN A 308 -15.23 18.72 5.25
N ALA A 309 -16.05 17.71 5.51
CA ALA A 309 -16.03 16.95 6.74
C ALA A 309 -15.48 15.53 6.44
N ILE A 310 -14.28 15.27 6.92
CA ILE A 310 -13.61 13.97 6.81
C ILE A 310 -14.00 13.14 8.02
N ASN A 311 -14.35 11.86 7.81
CA ASN A 311 -14.79 10.94 8.85
C ASN A 311 -15.98 11.51 9.65
N ILE A 312 -17.09 11.79 8.95
CA ILE A 312 -18.26 12.51 9.52
C ILE A 312 -18.85 11.82 10.76
N PHE A 313 -18.70 10.49 10.86
CA PHE A 313 -19.19 9.70 11.98
C PHE A 313 -18.20 9.57 13.14
N ASP A 314 -17.03 10.25 13.06
CA ASP A 314 -15.96 10.18 14.07
C ASP A 314 -15.55 8.73 14.39
N LYS A 315 -15.53 7.85 13.38
CA LYS A 315 -15.16 6.45 13.54
C LYS A 315 -13.73 6.36 14.06
N LYS A 316 -13.54 5.66 15.18
CA LYS A 316 -12.21 5.42 15.74
C LYS A 316 -11.51 4.28 15.00
N ALA A 317 -10.19 4.29 14.98
CA ALA A 317 -9.41 3.17 14.50
C ALA A 317 -9.71 1.91 15.31
N PRO A 318 -9.82 0.73 14.65
CA PRO A 318 -10.05 -0.53 15.36
C PRO A 318 -8.92 -0.83 16.35
N ARG A 319 -9.28 -1.37 17.52
CA ARG A 319 -8.29 -1.72 18.54
C ARG A 319 -7.48 -2.94 18.10
N LEU A 320 -6.19 -2.88 18.37
CA LEU A 320 -5.24 -3.95 18.11
C LEU A 320 -4.46 -4.29 19.38
N TYR A 321 -4.51 -5.55 19.78
CA TYR A 321 -3.70 -6.04 20.90
C TYR A 321 -2.21 -6.11 20.51
N ASN A 322 -1.35 -5.68 21.43
CA ASN A 322 0.10 -5.71 21.29
C ASN A 322 0.66 -4.91 20.10
N ALA A 323 -0.02 -3.82 19.70
CA ALA A 323 0.56 -2.86 18.78
C ALA A 323 1.76 -2.14 19.43
N PRO A 324 2.83 -1.84 18.69
CA PRO A 324 4.09 -1.34 19.28
C PRO A 324 3.96 -0.04 20.07
N ASP A 325 3.29 0.96 19.51
CA ASP A 325 3.25 2.32 20.08
C ASP A 325 1.84 2.85 20.30
N PHE A 326 0.86 2.23 19.66
CA PHE A 326 -0.54 2.65 19.69
C PHE A 326 -1.45 1.44 20.00
N SER A 327 -2.68 1.71 20.40
CA SER A 327 -3.69 0.65 20.56
C SER A 327 -4.40 0.26 19.25
N PHE A 328 -3.82 0.60 18.09
CA PHE A 328 -4.33 0.34 16.75
C PHE A 328 -3.16 0.15 15.77
N ASP A 329 -3.43 -0.29 14.54
CA ASP A 329 -2.43 -0.43 13.48
C ASP A 329 -2.31 0.86 12.65
N PRO A 330 -1.27 1.69 12.85
CA PRO A 330 -1.10 2.97 12.16
C PRO A 330 -0.73 2.82 10.68
N ASN A 331 -0.30 1.64 10.23
CA ASN A 331 0.01 1.39 8.82
C ASN A 331 -1.24 1.15 7.97
N VAL A 332 -2.37 0.85 8.61
CA VAL A 332 -3.63 0.51 7.94
C VAL A 332 -4.73 1.52 8.26
N HIS A 333 -4.79 2.03 9.48
CA HIS A 333 -5.89 2.84 9.97
C HIS A 333 -5.47 4.25 10.37
N ASP A 334 -6.36 5.22 10.15
CA ASP A 334 -6.20 6.63 10.56
C ASP A 334 -6.94 6.87 11.88
N ALA A 335 -6.25 7.42 12.87
CA ALA A 335 -6.78 7.68 14.21
C ALA A 335 -7.21 9.13 14.43
N ARG A 336 -7.06 10.03 13.45
CA ARG A 336 -7.31 11.48 13.63
C ARG A 336 -8.74 11.83 14.01
N GLY A 337 -9.71 10.94 13.79
CA GLY A 337 -11.11 11.24 14.05
C GLY A 337 -11.71 12.14 12.97
N ARG A 338 -12.78 12.89 13.33
CA ARG A 338 -13.46 13.81 12.42
C ARG A 338 -12.68 15.09 12.26
N LEU A 339 -12.48 15.53 11.00
CA LEU A 339 -11.87 16.80 10.63
C LEU A 339 -12.84 17.62 9.79
N ILE A 340 -12.94 18.91 10.05
CA ILE A 340 -13.75 19.86 9.28
C ILE A 340 -12.80 20.92 8.71
N ASN A 341 -12.81 21.05 7.38
CA ASN A 341 -12.01 22.02 6.65
C ASN A 341 -12.94 23.01 5.93
N LEU A 342 -12.64 24.28 6.05
CA LEU A 342 -13.26 25.36 5.28
C LEU A 342 -12.23 25.89 4.28
N SER A 343 -12.64 26.13 3.04
CA SER A 343 -11.80 26.68 1.99
C SER A 343 -12.48 27.79 1.23
N ILE A 344 -11.71 28.82 0.88
CA ILE A 344 -12.10 29.92 0.02
C ILE A 344 -11.03 30.02 -1.07
N GLN A 345 -11.43 29.89 -2.33
CA GLN A 345 -10.56 30.09 -3.48
C GLN A 345 -11.08 31.26 -4.30
N LEU A 346 -10.20 32.22 -4.59
CA LEU A 346 -10.48 33.38 -5.43
C LEU A 346 -9.58 33.30 -6.68
N ASN A 347 -10.21 33.42 -7.86
CA ASN A 347 -9.51 33.47 -9.14
C ASN A 347 -9.85 34.83 -9.81
N PHE A 348 -8.84 35.64 -10.06
CA PHE A 348 -8.95 36.99 -10.65
C PHE A 348 -8.65 36.96 -12.13
#